data_33e9b7d6993425c0075a28f5d02660e4
#
_entry.id   33e9b7d6993425c0075a28f5d02660e4
#
_cell.length_a   1.000
_cell.length_b   1.000
_cell.length_c   1.000
_cell.angle_alpha   90.00
_cell.angle_beta   90.00
_cell.angle_gamma   90.00
#
_symmetry.space_group_name_H-M   'P 1'
#
loop_
_entity.id
_entity.type
_entity.pdbx_description
1 polymer ?
#
loop_
_entity_poly.entity_id
_entity_poly.type
_entity_poly.pdbx_seq_one_letter_code
_entity_poly.pdbx_strand_id
1 'polypeptide(L)'
;MYLTKSDIRPYEGESDDEPLETGAIYDTVTEEQYEAVRADLCTVLGPNDVYLDTPVEQMQFSDTPVAVSLAEQLADIYQAMADFAATMAQITPDMAPDTLSELRYRFSTYLADTICRALKAANYVYFNADFE
;
A
#
# COMPACT_ATOMS: atom_id res chain seq x y z
N MET A 1 9.11 -6.40 -10.20
CA MET A 1 8.63 -7.74 -9.94
C MET A 1 7.17 -7.75 -9.61
N TYR A 2 6.46 -8.66 -10.19
CA TYR A 2 5.03 -8.66 -10.11
C TYR A 2 4.55 -10.01 -9.58
N LEU A 3 3.77 -9.99 -8.52
CA LEU A 3 3.23 -11.20 -7.97
C LEU A 3 1.89 -11.50 -8.61
N THR A 4 1.71 -12.72 -9.06
CA THR A 4 0.44 -13.12 -9.64
C THR A 4 -0.33 -13.91 -8.61
N LYS A 5 -1.56 -14.20 -8.94
CA LYS A 5 -2.39 -14.96 -8.03
C LYS A 5 -1.85 -16.37 -7.80
N SER A 6 -1.07 -16.87 -8.74
CA SER A 6 -0.53 -18.21 -8.57
C SER A 6 0.70 -18.24 -7.69
N ASP A 7 1.30 -17.10 -7.42
CA ASP A 7 2.52 -17.07 -6.63
C ASP A 7 2.22 -17.19 -5.15
N ILE A 8 1.11 -16.64 -4.70
CA ILE A 8 0.70 -16.74 -3.33
C ILE A 8 -0.73 -17.23 -3.33
N ARG A 9 -0.97 -18.37 -2.73
CA ARG A 9 -2.29 -18.95 -2.78
C ARG A 9 -3.10 -18.60 -1.57
N PRO A 10 -4.39 -18.40 -1.72
CA PRO A 10 -5.23 -18.22 -0.56
C PRO A 10 -5.23 -19.48 0.27
N TYR A 11 -5.52 -19.32 1.53
CA TYR A 11 -5.66 -20.43 2.43
C TYR A 11 -6.91 -21.21 2.04
N GLU A 12 -6.75 -22.50 1.84
CA GLU A 12 -7.88 -23.31 1.41
C GLU A 12 -8.69 -23.79 2.60
N GLY A 13 -9.92 -24.01 2.42
CA GLY A 13 -10.78 -24.40 3.49
C GLY A 13 -11.55 -23.27 4.07
N GLU A 14 -11.29 -22.07 3.60
CA GLU A 14 -11.98 -20.90 4.07
C GLU A 14 -13.01 -20.48 3.07
N SER A 15 -13.98 -19.77 3.54
CA SER A 15 -14.91 -19.17 2.63
C SER A 15 -14.22 -18.10 1.86
N ASP A 16 -14.39 -18.11 0.58
CA ASP A 16 -13.70 -17.17 -0.23
C ASP A 16 -14.35 -15.87 -0.33
N ASP A 17 -15.58 -15.76 0.04
CA ASP A 17 -16.31 -14.59 -0.23
C ASP A 17 -16.14 -13.56 0.78
N GLU A 18 -15.63 -13.90 1.93
CA GLU A 18 -15.50 -12.93 2.96
C GLU A 18 -14.09 -12.61 3.20
N PRO A 19 -13.76 -11.36 3.44
CA PRO A 19 -12.43 -11.01 3.89
C PRO A 19 -12.20 -11.77 5.18
N LEU A 20 -10.98 -12.17 5.40
CA LEU A 20 -10.65 -12.85 6.60
C LEU A 20 -11.01 -11.97 7.77
N GLU A 21 -11.42 -12.63 8.83
CA GLU A 21 -11.74 -11.92 10.03
C GLU A 21 -10.58 -11.08 10.45
N THR A 22 -10.91 -10.09 11.21
CA THR A 22 -9.89 -9.27 11.79
C THR A 22 -8.95 -10.17 12.54
N GLY A 23 -7.71 -10.01 12.36
CA GLY A 23 -6.73 -10.84 12.97
C GLY A 23 -5.79 -11.45 12.01
N ALA A 24 -6.15 -11.46 10.75
CA ALA A 24 -5.22 -11.93 9.74
C ALA A 24 -4.03 -10.99 9.64
N ILE A 25 -4.28 -9.69 9.66
CA ILE A 25 -3.25 -8.66 9.82
C ILE A 25 -3.78 -7.65 10.81
N TYR A 26 -3.03 -7.44 11.89
CA TYR A 26 -3.47 -6.54 12.95
C TYR A 26 -3.22 -5.10 12.59
N ASP A 27 -4.08 -4.23 13.06
CA ASP A 27 -3.91 -2.79 12.89
C ASP A 27 -3.00 -2.30 13.99
N THR A 28 -1.71 -2.27 13.72
CA THR A 28 -0.73 -1.89 14.73
C THR A 28 -0.24 -0.46 14.58
N VAL A 29 -0.28 0.08 13.37
CA VAL A 29 0.12 1.46 13.16
C VAL A 29 -1.01 2.36 13.61
N THR A 30 -0.72 3.25 14.55
CA THR A 30 -1.74 4.17 15.06
C THR A 30 -1.92 5.33 14.09
N GLU A 31 -3.04 6.03 14.25
CA GLU A 31 -3.29 7.20 13.43
C GLU A 31 -2.20 8.24 13.63
N GLU A 32 -1.70 8.36 14.84
CA GLU A 32 -0.64 9.31 15.13
C GLU A 32 0.66 8.93 14.43
N GLN A 33 0.97 7.65 14.41
CA GLN A 33 2.17 7.18 13.71
C GLN A 33 2.04 7.41 12.21
N TYR A 34 0.88 7.12 11.66
CA TYR A 34 0.63 7.33 10.25
C TYR A 34 0.81 8.80 9.89
N GLU A 35 0.18 9.68 10.68
CA GLU A 35 0.26 11.11 10.39
C GLU A 35 1.66 11.66 10.55
N ALA A 36 2.43 11.12 11.49
CA ALA A 36 3.81 11.56 11.65
C ALA A 36 4.64 11.21 10.42
N VAL A 37 4.47 10.01 9.90
CA VAL A 37 5.20 9.60 8.69
C VAL A 37 4.77 10.45 7.51
N ARG A 38 3.46 10.64 7.34
CA ARG A 38 2.95 11.42 6.23
C ARG A 38 3.46 12.85 6.29
N ALA A 39 3.43 13.46 7.48
CA ALA A 39 3.87 14.84 7.63
C ALA A 39 5.37 14.99 7.37
N ASP A 40 6.15 14.04 7.84
CA ASP A 40 7.59 14.09 7.58
C ASP A 40 7.88 13.98 6.10
N LEU A 41 7.16 13.10 5.41
CA LEU A 41 7.33 12.94 3.98
C LEU A 41 6.90 14.20 3.23
N CYS A 42 5.80 14.81 3.66
CA CYS A 42 5.37 16.07 3.06
C CYS A 42 6.44 17.14 3.20
N THR A 43 7.09 17.18 4.35
CA THR A 43 8.13 18.17 4.57
C THR A 43 9.32 17.92 3.64
N VAL A 44 9.71 16.68 3.50
CA VAL A 44 10.84 16.33 2.64
C VAL A 44 10.50 16.61 1.17
N LEU A 45 9.32 16.24 0.73
CA LEU A 45 8.95 16.39 -0.67
C LEU A 45 8.60 17.81 -1.05
N GLY A 46 8.06 18.57 -0.10
CA GLY A 46 7.70 19.96 -0.35
C GLY A 46 6.74 20.08 -1.53
N PRO A 47 7.02 21.02 -2.46
CA PRO A 47 6.11 21.18 -3.60
C PRO A 47 6.10 20.00 -4.56
N ASN A 48 7.00 19.05 -4.40
CA ASN A 48 7.04 17.87 -5.25
C ASN A 48 6.09 16.78 -4.78
N ASP A 49 5.38 17.00 -3.68
CA ASP A 49 4.52 15.99 -3.12
C ASP A 49 3.29 15.73 -3.98
N VAL A 50 2.71 16.76 -4.54
CA VAL A 50 1.46 16.61 -5.28
C VAL A 50 1.76 16.40 -6.75
N TYR A 51 1.16 15.38 -7.33
CA TYR A 51 1.31 15.13 -8.75
C TYR A 51 -0.05 14.76 -9.33
N LEU A 52 -0.13 14.77 -10.64
CA LEU A 52 -1.37 14.45 -11.34
C LEU A 52 -1.30 13.02 -11.84
N ASP A 53 -2.37 12.29 -11.61
CA ASP A 53 -2.43 10.90 -12.02
C ASP A 53 -3.81 10.59 -12.53
N THR A 54 -3.91 9.59 -13.40
CA THR A 54 -5.20 9.13 -13.90
C THR A 54 -5.30 7.66 -13.55
N PRO A 55 -5.98 7.32 -12.45
CA PRO A 55 -6.11 5.92 -12.05
C PRO A 55 -6.81 5.11 -13.13
N VAL A 56 -6.37 3.86 -13.28
CA VAL A 56 -6.88 3.00 -14.33
C VAL A 56 -8.38 2.84 -14.24
N GLU A 57 -8.90 2.72 -13.03
CA GLU A 57 -10.33 2.53 -12.84
C GLU A 57 -11.14 3.69 -13.35
N GLN A 58 -10.54 4.87 -13.39
CA GLN A 58 -11.27 6.06 -13.82
C GLN A 58 -11.11 6.35 -15.29
N MET A 59 -10.22 5.67 -15.95
CA MET A 59 -9.95 5.97 -17.35
C MET A 59 -11.11 5.64 -18.25
N GLN A 60 -11.96 4.69 -17.87
CA GLN A 60 -13.11 4.38 -18.68
C GLN A 60 -14.18 5.44 -18.58
N PHE A 61 -14.20 6.26 -17.53
CA PHE A 61 -15.22 7.25 -17.34
C PHE A 61 -14.72 8.66 -17.59
N SER A 62 -13.43 8.87 -17.35
CA SER A 62 -12.85 10.19 -17.52
C SER A 62 -11.36 10.04 -17.60
N ASP A 63 -10.71 10.77 -18.48
CA ASP A 63 -9.28 10.81 -18.53
C ASP A 63 -8.72 12.04 -17.83
N THR A 64 -9.54 12.69 -17.01
CA THR A 64 -9.09 13.85 -16.27
C THR A 64 -8.18 13.43 -15.13
N PRO A 65 -6.97 13.96 -15.06
CA PRO A 65 -6.06 13.62 -13.97
C PRO A 65 -6.57 14.15 -12.65
N VAL A 66 -6.21 13.47 -11.58
CA VAL A 66 -6.55 13.91 -10.23
C VAL A 66 -5.25 14.19 -9.49
N ALA A 67 -5.32 15.13 -8.57
CA ALA A 67 -4.16 15.48 -7.75
C ALA A 67 -3.99 14.41 -6.67
N VAL A 68 -2.76 13.93 -6.54
CA VAL A 68 -2.44 12.85 -5.61
C VAL A 68 -1.22 13.25 -4.81
N SER A 69 -1.25 12.93 -3.53
CA SER A 69 -0.12 13.20 -2.64
C SER A 69 0.78 11.97 -2.58
N LEU A 70 2.03 12.15 -2.98
CA LEU A 70 3.00 11.07 -2.89
C LEU A 70 3.27 10.70 -1.44
N ALA A 71 3.32 11.69 -0.55
CA ALA A 71 3.53 11.43 0.88
C ALA A 71 2.43 10.54 1.44
N GLU A 72 1.19 10.79 1.02
CA GLU A 72 0.07 9.98 1.49
C GLU A 72 0.19 8.55 0.98
N GLN A 73 0.54 8.39 -0.29
CA GLN A 73 0.71 7.05 -0.84
C GLN A 73 1.83 6.29 -0.14
N LEU A 74 2.93 6.96 0.12
CA LEU A 74 4.04 6.31 0.81
C LEU A 74 3.66 5.96 2.26
N ALA A 75 2.88 6.81 2.91
CA ALA A 75 2.41 6.51 4.26
C ALA A 75 1.45 5.32 4.24
N ASP A 76 0.62 5.21 3.21
CA ASP A 76 -0.27 4.07 3.07
C ASP A 76 0.52 2.78 2.91
N ILE A 77 1.57 2.82 2.12
CA ILE A 77 2.43 1.65 1.93
C ILE A 77 3.13 1.31 3.24
N TYR A 78 3.63 2.32 3.94
CA TYR A 78 4.26 2.12 5.23
C TYR A 78 3.30 1.42 6.20
N GLN A 79 2.07 1.90 6.27
CA GLN A 79 1.11 1.31 7.20
C GLN A 79 0.85 -0.15 6.87
N ALA A 80 0.66 -0.45 5.59
CA ALA A 80 0.37 -1.82 5.18
C ALA A 80 1.53 -2.75 5.53
N MET A 81 2.75 -2.31 5.25
CA MET A 81 3.92 -3.15 5.48
C MET A 81 4.24 -3.28 6.96
N ALA A 82 4.11 -2.19 7.70
CA ALA A 82 4.40 -2.22 9.13
C ALA A 82 3.39 -3.08 9.88
N ASP A 83 2.11 -2.99 9.50
CA ASP A 83 1.09 -3.84 10.11
C ASP A 83 1.38 -5.31 9.82
N PHE A 84 1.76 -5.63 8.59
CA PHE A 84 2.07 -7.00 8.25
C PHE A 84 3.28 -7.50 9.04
N ALA A 85 4.35 -6.71 9.09
CA ALA A 85 5.56 -7.12 9.79
C ALA A 85 5.30 -7.33 11.28
N ALA A 86 4.54 -6.42 11.89
CA ALA A 86 4.24 -6.52 13.30
C ALA A 86 3.38 -7.75 13.58
N THR A 87 2.44 -8.05 12.69
CA THR A 87 1.61 -9.22 12.83
C THR A 87 2.45 -10.48 12.76
N MET A 88 3.33 -10.58 11.78
CA MET A 88 4.17 -11.76 11.62
C MET A 88 5.06 -12.00 12.82
N ALA A 89 5.43 -10.95 13.52
CA ALA A 89 6.27 -11.08 14.71
C ALA A 89 5.51 -11.61 15.91
N GLN A 90 4.19 -11.58 15.86
CA GLN A 90 3.37 -11.94 17.02
C GLN A 90 2.63 -13.26 16.89
N ILE A 91 2.44 -13.74 15.68
CA ILE A 91 1.59 -14.91 15.46
C ILE A 91 2.41 -16.19 15.58
N THR A 92 1.71 -17.29 15.74
CA THR A 92 2.34 -18.60 15.73
C THR A 92 2.46 -19.06 14.28
N PRO A 93 3.37 -20.02 14.02
CA PRO A 93 3.58 -20.44 12.62
C PRO A 93 2.33 -20.97 11.92
N ASP A 94 1.42 -21.57 12.66
CA ASP A 94 0.22 -22.13 12.05
C ASP A 94 -0.73 -21.03 11.56
N MET A 95 -0.56 -19.80 12.02
CA MET A 95 -1.40 -18.70 11.55
C MET A 95 -0.80 -17.96 10.36
N ALA A 96 0.42 -18.26 10.00
CA ALA A 96 1.08 -17.56 8.90
C ALA A 96 0.33 -17.67 7.58
N PRO A 97 -0.26 -18.83 7.22
CA PRO A 97 -0.99 -18.89 5.95
C PRO A 97 -2.15 -17.90 5.87
N ASP A 98 -2.85 -17.69 6.98
CA ASP A 98 -3.95 -16.73 6.97
C ASP A 98 -3.44 -15.31 6.77
N THR A 99 -2.36 -14.97 7.44
CA THR A 99 -1.77 -13.64 7.32
C THR A 99 -1.25 -13.39 5.92
N LEU A 100 -0.61 -14.40 5.33
CA LEU A 100 -0.13 -14.26 3.96
C LEU A 100 -1.26 -14.15 2.97
N SER A 101 -2.34 -14.87 3.21
CA SER A 101 -3.50 -14.79 2.35
C SER A 101 -4.11 -13.40 2.39
N GLU A 102 -4.16 -12.80 3.57
CA GLU A 102 -4.68 -11.45 3.68
C GLU A 102 -3.76 -10.44 2.98
N LEU A 103 -2.46 -10.62 3.11
CA LEU A 103 -1.52 -9.74 2.42
C LEU A 103 -1.69 -9.85 0.92
N ARG A 104 -1.86 -11.08 0.42
CA ARG A 104 -2.08 -11.28 -1.00
C ARG A 104 -3.35 -10.59 -1.47
N TYR A 105 -4.40 -10.67 -0.67
CA TYR A 105 -5.65 -10.02 -1.00
C TYR A 105 -5.46 -8.50 -1.11
N ARG A 106 -4.81 -7.91 -0.11
CA ARG A 106 -4.56 -6.47 -0.13
C ARG A 106 -3.66 -6.07 -1.27
N PHE A 107 -2.66 -6.90 -1.56
CA PHE A 107 -1.74 -6.61 -2.65
C PHE A 107 -2.48 -6.56 -3.97
N SER A 108 -3.33 -7.56 -4.23
CA SER A 108 -4.00 -7.61 -5.52
C SER A 108 -5.17 -6.65 -5.64
N THR A 109 -5.73 -6.16 -4.53
CA THR A 109 -6.86 -5.24 -4.63
C THR A 109 -6.45 -3.78 -4.69
N TYR A 110 -5.37 -3.39 -4.00
CA TYR A 110 -5.00 -1.98 -4.04
C TYR A 110 -3.50 -1.72 -3.87
N LEU A 111 -2.80 -2.57 -3.11
CA LEU A 111 -1.46 -2.21 -2.70
C LEU A 111 -0.48 -2.20 -3.87
N ALA A 112 -0.59 -3.18 -4.77
CA ALA A 112 0.30 -3.23 -5.92
C ALA A 112 0.14 -1.98 -6.78
N ASP A 113 -1.09 -1.55 -7.01
CA ASP A 113 -1.34 -0.37 -7.80
C ASP A 113 -0.76 0.87 -7.12
N THR A 114 -0.98 0.99 -5.81
CA THR A 114 -0.44 2.12 -5.06
C THR A 114 1.08 2.14 -5.13
N ILE A 115 1.70 0.99 -4.96
CA ILE A 115 3.17 0.91 -5.03
C ILE A 115 3.68 1.33 -6.40
N CYS A 116 3.05 0.85 -7.44
CA CYS A 116 3.51 1.18 -8.79
C CYS A 116 3.36 2.66 -9.10
N ARG A 117 2.25 3.25 -8.69
CA ARG A 117 2.04 4.67 -8.93
C ARG A 117 3.00 5.51 -8.10
N ALA A 118 3.20 5.13 -6.84
CA ALA A 118 4.12 5.87 -5.99
C ALA A 118 5.55 5.74 -6.51
N LEU A 119 5.92 4.56 -6.99
CA LEU A 119 7.27 4.36 -7.52
C LEU A 119 7.50 5.24 -8.74
N LYS A 120 6.53 5.32 -9.63
CA LYS A 120 6.65 6.15 -10.81
C LYS A 120 6.82 7.62 -10.41
N ALA A 121 6.01 8.09 -9.46
CA ALA A 121 6.09 9.46 -9.03
C ALA A 121 7.40 9.75 -8.31
N ALA A 122 7.84 8.83 -7.46
CA ALA A 122 9.09 9.01 -6.74
C ALA A 122 10.27 9.05 -7.70
N ASN A 123 10.23 8.22 -8.73
CA ASN A 123 11.28 8.20 -9.72
C ASN A 123 11.35 9.53 -10.47
N TYR A 124 10.19 10.08 -10.81
CA TYR A 124 10.15 11.37 -11.47
C TYR A 124 10.75 12.46 -10.59
N VAL A 125 10.40 12.45 -9.31
CA VAL A 125 10.93 13.44 -8.37
C VAL A 125 12.44 13.30 -8.24
N TYR A 126 12.92 12.06 -8.17
CA TYR A 126 14.35 11.80 -8.01
C TYR A 126 15.16 12.39 -9.15
N PHE A 127 14.65 12.29 -10.37
CA PHE A 127 15.41 12.72 -11.53
C PHE A 127 15.14 14.15 -11.95
N ASN A 128 14.05 14.76 -11.50
CA ASN A 128 13.66 16.07 -12.03
C ASN A 128 13.50 17.15 -10.96
N ALA A 129 13.39 16.78 -9.71
CA ALA A 129 13.19 17.78 -8.67
C ALA A 129 14.50 18.39 -8.24
N ASP A 130 14.39 19.61 -7.73
CA ASP A 130 15.53 20.33 -7.22
C ASP A 130 15.43 20.36 -5.71
N PHE A 131 16.21 19.52 -5.05
CA PHE A 131 16.24 19.47 -3.59
C PHE A 131 17.44 20.26 -3.11
N GLU A 132 17.17 21.37 -2.45
CA GLU A 132 18.26 22.21 -2.00
C GLU A 132 18.66 21.91 -0.58
#